data_e668e6701b0d81df5cb7088df6bc8fb0
#
_entry.id   e668e6701b0d81df5cb7088df6bc8fb0
#
_cell.length_a   1.000
_cell.length_b   1.000
_cell.length_c   1.000
_cell.angle_alpha   90.00
_cell.angle_beta   90.00
_cell.angle_gamma   90.00
#
_symmetry.space_group_name_H-M   'P 1'
#
loop_
_entity.id
_entity.type
_entity.pdbx_description
1 polymer ?
#
loop_
_entity_poly.entity_id
_entity_poly.type
_entity_poly.pdbx_seq_one_letter_code
_entity_poly.pdbx_strand_id
1 'polypeptide(L)'
;MPPHHSTTPAHVEPGTPGTVVQAEPSGFVSEPGFFNHPEPPCEPDHPSGGLFSRLQDVLRRETVAGILLVVAAVLAIVWANSPFVESYFALRDLKVGYEPWHLDLSLGTWAADGLLAVFFFLVGLELKREFVAGDLRDLGKAAVPIAAAVGGVVVPALIYAGVNLGSPETLGGWAIPTATDIAFAVAVLAIVGSHLPSALRLFLLTLAVVDDLLAITIIAVFYTDEVHVLPLLLALVPLAVFGLLAHRFPRFFAHRTWAAWAILVPLAVITWALVHEAGIHATVAGVLLGFVVPVLAGKASGEPVELAEHLEHRVRPLSAGFAVPVFAFFSAGVAVGGWDGLTTALAAPVTLGIIAGLVLGKPLGIMGATWLTTVLTGRKLDPTYRWIDLVGIALLAGIGFTVSLLISELSFDPAADAGDQAKVAVLTASVLAAVLAGGVLAVRNRRYRSASPRVFGNDAAEA
;
A
#
# COMPACT_ATOMS: atom_id res chain seq x y z
N MET A 1 -61.28 27.65 -43.73
CA MET A 1 -62.32 26.75 -44.28
C MET A 1 -61.92 25.34 -43.90
N PRO A 2 -62.81 24.60 -43.16
CA PRO A 2 -62.62 23.17 -42.85
C PRO A 2 -63.36 22.29 -43.89
N PRO A 3 -63.30 20.96 -43.79
CA PRO A 3 -64.37 20.21 -43.07
C PRO A 3 -63.78 19.06 -42.20
N HIS A 4 -64.31 18.78 -41.02
CA HIS A 4 -65.46 17.99 -40.58
C HIS A 4 -65.53 16.55 -41.12
N HIS A 5 -65.49 15.55 -40.25
CA HIS A 5 -66.47 14.49 -40.05
C HIS A 5 -65.95 13.60 -38.87
N SER A 6 -66.66 13.55 -37.80
CA SER A 6 -67.88 12.85 -37.33
C SER A 6 -67.58 11.47 -36.81
N THR A 7 -67.64 11.32 -35.46
CA THR A 7 -68.62 10.56 -34.64
C THR A 7 -68.90 9.11 -35.06
N THR A 8 -68.88 8.16 -34.23
CA THR A 8 -69.78 7.83 -33.14
C THR A 8 -69.33 6.54 -32.41
N PRO A 9 -69.89 6.21 -31.20
CA PRO A 9 -69.32 5.27 -30.25
C PRO A 9 -69.96 3.88 -30.31
N ALA A 10 -69.27 2.86 -29.78
CA ALA A 10 -69.93 1.58 -29.55
C ALA A 10 -69.43 0.88 -28.26
N HIS A 11 -70.38 0.62 -27.42
CA HIS A 11 -70.59 -0.47 -26.48
C HIS A 11 -69.60 -0.74 -25.35
N VAL A 12 -70.11 -0.39 -24.19
CA VAL A 12 -69.79 -0.95 -22.86
C VAL A 12 -70.43 -2.33 -22.72
N GLU A 13 -69.65 -3.35 -22.33
CA GLU A 13 -70.17 -4.51 -21.61
C GLU A 13 -69.35 -4.75 -20.33
N PRO A 14 -69.98 -5.13 -19.22
CA PRO A 14 -69.39 -5.17 -17.91
C PRO A 14 -68.97 -6.58 -17.47
N GLY A 15 -67.89 -6.63 -16.69
CA GLY A 15 -67.82 -7.66 -15.67
C GLY A 15 -66.75 -8.73 -15.77
N THR A 16 -65.67 -8.55 -15.04
CA THR A 16 -65.23 -9.57 -14.06
C THR A 16 -64.16 -8.98 -13.12
N PRO A 17 -64.15 -9.31 -11.84
CA PRO A 17 -63.35 -8.63 -10.82
C PRO A 17 -61.97 -9.25 -10.62
N GLY A 18 -61.02 -8.40 -10.40
CA GLY A 18 -59.99 -8.62 -9.43
C GLY A 18 -58.78 -9.44 -9.78
N THR A 19 -57.70 -8.75 -10.18
CA THR A 19 -56.38 -9.13 -9.68
C THR A 19 -55.62 -7.82 -9.38
N VAL A 20 -55.45 -7.55 -8.10
CA VAL A 20 -54.63 -6.46 -7.60
C VAL A 20 -53.19 -6.83 -7.93
N VAL A 21 -52.62 -6.20 -8.92
CA VAL A 21 -51.17 -6.20 -9.16
C VAL A 21 -50.59 -5.21 -8.13
N GLN A 22 -50.05 -5.75 -7.06
CA GLN A 22 -49.19 -4.99 -6.16
C GLN A 22 -47.98 -4.50 -6.99
N ALA A 23 -47.83 -3.20 -7.08
CA ALA A 23 -46.61 -2.57 -7.56
C ALA A 23 -45.51 -2.86 -6.54
N GLU A 24 -44.57 -3.69 -6.91
CA GLU A 24 -43.31 -3.82 -6.17
C GLU A 24 -42.54 -2.48 -6.27
N PRO A 25 -42.00 -2.00 -5.12
CA PRO A 25 -41.14 -0.84 -5.16
C PRO A 25 -39.86 -1.21 -5.92
N SER A 26 -39.51 -0.42 -6.93
CA SER A 26 -38.27 -0.49 -7.65
C SER A 26 -37.09 -0.45 -6.67
N GLY A 27 -36.62 -1.64 -6.26
CA GLY A 27 -35.39 -1.80 -5.52
C GLY A 27 -34.23 -1.34 -6.41
N PHE A 28 -33.54 -0.34 -5.95
CA PHE A 28 -32.22 0.02 -6.44
C PHE A 28 -31.33 -1.21 -6.26
N VAL A 29 -31.08 -1.94 -7.34
CA VAL A 29 -30.05 -2.97 -7.39
C VAL A 29 -28.74 -2.19 -7.43
N SER A 30 -28.12 -2.05 -6.29
CA SER A 30 -26.71 -1.68 -6.19
C SER A 30 -25.92 -2.80 -6.85
N GLU A 31 -25.36 -2.55 -8.03
CA GLU A 31 -24.38 -3.44 -8.62
C GLU A 31 -23.25 -3.65 -7.60
N PRO A 32 -22.90 -4.89 -7.26
CA PRO A 32 -21.79 -5.15 -6.35
C PRO A 32 -20.50 -4.68 -7.04
N GLY A 33 -19.77 -3.80 -6.36
CA GLY A 33 -18.48 -3.32 -6.80
C GLY A 33 -17.53 -4.48 -7.12
N PHE A 34 -16.61 -4.23 -8.02
CA PHE A 34 -15.66 -5.11 -8.71
C PHE A 34 -14.79 -6.03 -7.84
N PHE A 35 -14.94 -6.01 -6.51
CA PHE A 35 -14.22 -6.85 -5.55
C PHE A 35 -15.00 -8.10 -5.07
N ASN A 36 -16.24 -8.29 -5.54
CA ASN A 36 -16.99 -9.52 -5.30
C ASN A 36 -16.97 -10.39 -6.56
N HIS A 37 -15.80 -10.77 -7.06
CA HIS A 37 -15.72 -12.02 -7.79
C HIS A 37 -15.95 -13.13 -6.75
N PRO A 38 -17.01 -13.94 -6.87
CA PRO A 38 -17.04 -15.21 -6.15
C PRO A 38 -15.75 -15.93 -6.53
N GLU A 39 -14.97 -16.34 -5.53
CA GLU A 39 -13.87 -17.27 -5.79
C GLU A 39 -14.42 -18.37 -6.69
N PRO A 40 -13.81 -18.66 -7.84
CA PRO A 40 -14.25 -19.75 -8.68
C PRO A 40 -14.35 -20.99 -7.79
N PRO A 41 -15.37 -21.84 -7.94
CA PRO A 41 -15.51 -23.03 -7.14
C PRO A 41 -14.17 -23.76 -7.16
N CYS A 42 -13.66 -24.12 -5.98
CA CYS A 42 -12.39 -24.81 -5.83
C CYS A 42 -12.34 -25.98 -6.85
N GLU A 43 -11.67 -25.75 -7.97
CA GLU A 43 -11.27 -26.89 -8.80
C GLU A 43 -10.38 -27.75 -7.92
N PRO A 44 -10.60 -29.07 -7.88
CA PRO A 44 -9.79 -29.95 -7.08
C PRO A 44 -8.34 -29.79 -7.54
N ASP A 45 -7.46 -29.48 -6.59
CA ASP A 45 -6.02 -29.35 -6.76
C ASP A 45 -5.48 -30.43 -7.70
N HIS A 46 -5.15 -30.07 -8.93
CA HIS A 46 -4.29 -30.86 -9.76
C HIS A 46 -2.86 -30.69 -9.23
N PRO A 47 -2.24 -31.74 -8.66
CA PRO A 47 -0.88 -31.67 -8.11
C PRO A 47 0.17 -31.75 -9.21
N SER A 48 0.21 -30.78 -10.11
CA SER A 48 1.23 -30.69 -11.18
C SER A 48 2.07 -29.42 -11.13
N GLY A 49 1.94 -28.62 -10.09
CA GLY A 49 2.81 -27.47 -9.82
C GLY A 49 4.13 -27.93 -9.19
N GLY A 50 5.27 -27.70 -9.83
CA GLY A 50 6.59 -27.95 -9.24
C GLY A 50 6.77 -27.14 -7.95
N LEU A 51 7.81 -27.46 -7.14
CA LEU A 51 8.14 -26.78 -5.88
C LEU A 51 8.14 -25.25 -6.02
N PHE A 52 8.55 -24.75 -7.19
CA PHE A 52 8.62 -23.32 -7.49
C PHE A 52 7.24 -22.64 -7.58
N SER A 53 6.24 -23.30 -8.18
CA SER A 53 4.88 -22.74 -8.25
C SER A 53 4.23 -22.71 -6.87
N ARG A 54 4.40 -23.74 -6.06
CA ARG A 54 3.91 -23.75 -4.66
C ARG A 54 4.57 -22.66 -3.82
N LEU A 55 5.87 -22.43 -4.00
CA LEU A 55 6.58 -21.35 -3.31
C LEU A 55 6.05 -19.97 -3.72
N GLN A 56 5.80 -19.75 -5.01
CA GLN A 56 5.20 -18.52 -5.49
C GLN A 56 3.80 -18.28 -4.91
N ASP A 57 2.95 -19.30 -4.82
CA ASP A 57 1.60 -19.20 -4.25
C ASP A 57 1.63 -18.90 -2.75
N VAL A 58 2.60 -19.44 -2.03
CA VAL A 58 2.82 -19.13 -0.61
C VAL A 58 3.31 -17.70 -0.43
N LEU A 59 4.26 -17.24 -1.24
CA LEU A 59 4.82 -15.87 -1.16
C LEU A 59 3.82 -14.78 -1.59
N ARG A 60 2.77 -15.13 -2.30
CA ARG A 60 1.67 -14.22 -2.65
C ARG A 60 0.74 -13.92 -1.49
N ARG A 61 0.73 -14.76 -0.44
CA ARG A 61 -0.10 -14.52 0.73
C ARG A 61 0.46 -13.34 1.52
N GLU A 62 -0.31 -12.28 1.66
CA GLU A 62 0.05 -11.06 2.41
C GLU A 62 0.59 -11.37 3.82
N THR A 63 0.00 -12.37 4.48
CA THR A 63 0.44 -12.83 5.81
C THR A 63 1.87 -13.38 5.79
N VAL A 64 2.24 -14.15 4.74
CA VAL A 64 3.59 -14.72 4.62
C VAL A 64 4.62 -13.62 4.34
N ALA A 65 4.28 -12.67 3.48
CA ALA A 65 5.13 -11.51 3.20
C ALA A 65 5.43 -10.70 4.48
N GLY A 66 4.39 -10.41 5.28
CA GLY A 66 4.56 -9.71 6.56
C GLY A 66 5.40 -10.50 7.56
N ILE A 67 5.26 -11.83 7.63
CA ILE A 67 6.09 -12.67 8.50
C ILE A 67 7.56 -12.65 8.04
N LEU A 68 7.84 -12.80 6.74
CA LEU A 68 9.20 -12.75 6.20
C LEU A 68 9.87 -11.41 6.51
N LEU A 69 9.12 -10.32 6.36
CA LEU A 69 9.57 -8.98 6.69
C LEU A 69 10.01 -8.86 8.15
N VAL A 70 9.15 -9.29 9.08
CA VAL A 70 9.45 -9.26 10.53
C VAL A 70 10.64 -10.16 10.86
N VAL A 71 10.70 -11.36 10.30
CA VAL A 71 11.82 -12.30 10.52
C VAL A 71 13.13 -11.69 10.03
N ALA A 72 13.15 -11.08 8.85
CA ALA A 72 14.33 -10.43 8.30
C ALA A 72 14.83 -9.29 9.21
N ALA A 73 13.92 -8.44 9.70
CA ALA A 73 14.26 -7.37 10.63
C ALA A 73 14.78 -7.89 11.99
N VAL A 74 14.13 -8.92 12.54
CA VAL A 74 14.59 -9.53 13.81
C VAL A 74 15.98 -10.14 13.64
N LEU A 75 16.24 -10.84 12.54
CA LEU A 75 17.56 -11.39 12.23
C LEU A 75 18.63 -10.29 12.14
N ALA A 76 18.31 -9.19 11.47
CA ALA A 76 19.20 -8.02 11.37
C ALA A 76 19.53 -7.43 12.76
N ILE A 77 18.51 -7.17 13.57
CA ILE A 77 18.67 -6.61 14.92
C ILE A 77 19.51 -7.56 15.80
N VAL A 78 19.20 -8.85 15.78
CA VAL A 78 19.96 -9.85 16.56
C VAL A 78 21.41 -9.91 16.10
N TRP A 79 21.67 -9.91 14.79
CA TRP A 79 23.03 -9.95 14.27
C TRP A 79 23.79 -8.66 14.58
N ALA A 80 23.19 -7.49 14.37
CA ALA A 80 23.79 -6.19 14.66
C ALA A 80 24.07 -5.94 16.15
N ASN A 81 23.44 -6.71 17.06
CA ASN A 81 23.66 -6.63 18.50
C ASN A 81 24.35 -7.90 19.08
N SER A 82 24.95 -8.71 18.21
CA SER A 82 25.71 -9.90 18.57
C SER A 82 27.22 -9.59 18.65
N PRO A 83 28.06 -10.52 19.15
CA PRO A 83 29.52 -10.39 19.05
C PRO A 83 30.06 -10.30 17.61
N PHE A 84 29.21 -10.57 16.61
CA PHE A 84 29.56 -10.52 15.18
C PHE A 84 29.08 -9.23 14.49
N VAL A 85 28.85 -8.16 15.24
CA VAL A 85 28.36 -6.86 14.75
C VAL A 85 29.17 -6.32 13.57
N GLU A 86 30.49 -6.42 13.63
CA GLU A 86 31.38 -5.96 12.55
C GLU A 86 31.11 -6.69 11.23
N SER A 87 30.80 -7.99 11.27
CA SER A 87 30.49 -8.77 10.07
C SER A 87 29.14 -8.36 9.42
N TYR A 88 28.17 -7.95 10.23
CA TYR A 88 26.91 -7.42 9.70
C TYR A 88 27.13 -6.12 8.95
N PHE A 89 27.81 -5.15 9.56
CA PHE A 89 28.08 -3.86 8.90
C PHE A 89 29.05 -4.01 7.71
N ALA A 90 30.06 -4.88 7.80
CA ALA A 90 30.92 -5.20 6.66
C ALA A 90 30.12 -5.78 5.48
N LEU A 91 29.11 -6.61 5.75
CA LEU A 91 28.22 -7.12 4.70
C LEU A 91 27.34 -6.01 4.12
N ARG A 92 26.73 -5.17 4.96
CA ARG A 92 25.86 -4.07 4.54
C ARG A 92 26.62 -3.06 3.67
N ASP A 93 27.84 -2.73 4.06
CA ASP A 93 28.65 -1.68 3.46
C ASP A 93 29.56 -2.21 2.32
N LEU A 94 29.48 -3.53 2.02
CA LEU A 94 30.18 -4.15 0.89
C LEU A 94 29.71 -3.51 -0.42
N LYS A 95 30.61 -2.83 -1.10
CA LYS A 95 30.34 -2.18 -2.38
C LYS A 95 30.40 -3.17 -3.52
N VAL A 96 29.40 -3.11 -4.37
CA VAL A 96 29.27 -3.95 -5.58
C VAL A 96 28.70 -3.08 -6.69
N GLY A 97 29.38 -3.08 -7.85
CA GLY A 97 28.85 -2.36 -9.01
C GLY A 97 29.91 -1.84 -9.97
N TYR A 98 29.55 -0.80 -10.72
CA TYR A 98 30.38 -0.24 -11.77
C TYR A 98 30.59 1.28 -11.55
N GLU A 99 31.76 1.64 -11.04
CA GLU A 99 32.11 3.01 -10.64
C GLU A 99 31.89 4.08 -11.73
N PRO A 100 32.19 3.85 -13.02
CA PRO A 100 32.05 4.87 -14.07
C PRO A 100 30.59 5.34 -14.29
N TRP A 101 29.60 4.59 -13.79
CA TRP A 101 28.17 4.96 -13.85
C TRP A 101 27.61 5.34 -12.47
N HIS A 102 28.47 5.65 -11.51
CA HIS A 102 28.09 5.91 -10.11
C HIS A 102 27.21 4.81 -9.48
N LEU A 103 27.32 3.57 -10.00
CA LEU A 103 26.61 2.39 -9.52
C LEU A 103 27.47 1.51 -8.60
N ASP A 104 28.59 2.02 -8.06
CA ASP A 104 29.38 1.35 -7.02
C ASP A 104 28.72 1.57 -5.66
N LEU A 105 27.60 0.87 -5.43
CA LEU A 105 26.74 1.04 -4.27
C LEU A 105 26.98 -0.06 -3.24
N SER A 106 26.79 0.25 -1.95
CA SER A 106 26.78 -0.76 -0.91
C SER A 106 25.58 -1.70 -1.07
N LEU A 107 25.64 -2.91 -0.49
CA LEU A 107 24.49 -3.83 -0.50
C LEU A 107 23.28 -3.21 0.21
N GLY A 108 23.48 -2.41 1.26
CA GLY A 108 22.43 -1.63 1.90
C GLY A 108 21.78 -0.64 0.95
N THR A 109 22.57 0.14 0.20
CA THR A 109 22.04 1.09 -0.78
C THR A 109 21.37 0.37 -1.96
N TRP A 110 21.91 -0.77 -2.45
CA TRP A 110 21.22 -1.59 -3.44
C TRP A 110 19.85 -2.07 -2.97
N ALA A 111 19.72 -2.39 -1.67
CA ALA A 111 18.44 -2.78 -1.10
C ALA A 111 17.47 -1.60 -1.02
N ALA A 112 17.95 -0.42 -0.59
CA ALA A 112 17.11 0.77 -0.43
C ALA A 112 16.71 1.41 -1.78
N ASP A 113 17.60 1.48 -2.75
CA ASP A 113 17.34 2.13 -4.03
C ASP A 113 16.92 1.15 -5.13
N GLY A 114 17.64 0.03 -5.25
CA GLY A 114 17.41 -0.94 -6.32
C GLY A 114 16.23 -1.87 -6.05
N LEU A 115 16.25 -2.57 -4.90
CA LEU A 115 15.20 -3.55 -4.59
C LEU A 115 13.88 -2.88 -4.24
N LEU A 116 13.89 -1.78 -3.48
CA LEU A 116 12.66 -1.05 -3.21
C LEU A 116 12.04 -0.42 -4.46
N ALA A 117 12.80 -0.12 -5.51
CA ALA A 117 12.21 0.31 -6.79
C ALA A 117 11.25 -0.74 -7.36
N VAL A 118 11.50 -2.05 -7.12
CA VAL A 118 10.58 -3.13 -7.51
C VAL A 118 9.29 -3.09 -6.69
N PHE A 119 9.38 -2.79 -5.40
CA PHE A 119 8.20 -2.58 -4.55
C PHE A 119 7.42 -1.35 -5.01
N PHE A 120 8.08 -0.23 -5.24
CA PHE A 120 7.44 1.00 -5.70
C PHE A 120 6.88 0.91 -7.12
N PHE A 121 7.40 0.00 -7.96
CA PHE A 121 6.76 -0.33 -9.23
C PHE A 121 5.36 -0.93 -9.01
N LEU A 122 5.20 -1.83 -8.05
CA LEU A 122 3.88 -2.37 -7.69
C LEU A 122 2.95 -1.28 -7.14
N VAL A 123 3.47 -0.41 -6.26
CA VAL A 123 2.71 0.74 -5.77
C VAL A 123 2.24 1.63 -6.93
N GLY A 124 3.10 1.87 -7.92
CA GLY A 124 2.73 2.61 -9.14
C GLY A 124 1.63 1.94 -9.96
N LEU A 125 1.65 0.60 -10.08
CA LEU A 125 0.58 -0.17 -10.73
C LEU A 125 -0.74 -0.08 -9.95
N GLU A 126 -0.69 -0.26 -8.64
CA GLU A 126 -1.85 -0.16 -7.75
C GLU A 126 -2.46 1.24 -7.80
N LEU A 127 -1.64 2.28 -7.69
CA LEU A 127 -2.05 3.67 -7.80
C LEU A 127 -2.73 3.95 -9.14
N LYS A 128 -2.14 3.50 -10.25
CA LYS A 128 -2.74 3.64 -11.58
C LYS A 128 -4.09 2.94 -11.68
N ARG A 129 -4.20 1.75 -11.12
CA ARG A 129 -5.45 0.99 -11.10
C ARG A 129 -6.52 1.72 -10.29
N GLU A 130 -6.19 2.23 -9.11
CA GLU A 130 -7.11 2.99 -8.27
C GLU A 130 -7.63 4.27 -8.96
N PHE A 131 -6.79 4.99 -9.69
CA PHE A 131 -7.21 6.18 -10.44
C PHE A 131 -8.09 5.87 -11.65
N VAL A 132 -7.87 4.73 -12.32
CA VAL A 132 -8.57 4.42 -13.58
C VAL A 132 -9.82 3.58 -13.36
N ALA A 133 -9.77 2.62 -12.46
CA ALA A 133 -10.83 1.61 -12.26
C ALA A 133 -11.29 1.47 -10.79
N GLY A 134 -10.55 2.02 -9.82
CA GLY A 134 -10.84 1.90 -8.39
C GLY A 134 -11.67 3.04 -7.81
N ASP A 135 -11.72 3.10 -6.48
CA ASP A 135 -12.51 4.06 -5.71
C ASP A 135 -12.02 5.50 -5.84
N LEU A 136 -10.73 5.73 -6.15
CA LEU A 136 -10.18 7.08 -6.37
C LEU A 136 -10.73 7.75 -7.64
N ARG A 137 -11.36 7.00 -8.55
CA ARG A 137 -12.05 7.54 -9.72
C ARG A 137 -13.28 8.38 -9.34
N ASP A 138 -13.98 8.00 -8.26
CA ASP A 138 -15.13 8.74 -7.75
C ASP A 138 -14.72 9.60 -6.55
N LEU A 139 -14.39 10.86 -6.82
CA LEU A 139 -14.03 11.84 -5.77
C LEU A 139 -15.09 11.93 -4.66
N GLY A 140 -16.33 11.52 -4.98
CA GLY A 140 -17.39 11.43 -3.99
C GLY A 140 -17.10 10.39 -2.93
N LYS A 141 -16.67 9.20 -3.31
CA LYS A 141 -16.35 8.08 -2.40
C LYS A 141 -14.96 8.25 -1.79
N ALA A 142 -14.00 8.72 -2.59
CA ALA A 142 -12.61 8.87 -2.19
C ALA A 142 -12.34 10.03 -1.21
N ALA A 143 -13.25 11.01 -1.11
CA ALA A 143 -13.01 12.23 -0.32
C ALA A 143 -12.68 11.95 1.16
N VAL A 144 -13.34 10.96 1.78
CA VAL A 144 -13.08 10.60 3.18
C VAL A 144 -11.73 9.91 3.36
N PRO A 145 -11.37 8.84 2.61
CA PRO A 145 -10.05 8.24 2.67
C PRO A 145 -8.91 9.22 2.31
N ILE A 146 -9.08 10.08 1.30
CA ILE A 146 -8.08 11.09 0.93
C ILE A 146 -7.85 12.07 2.07
N ALA A 147 -8.93 12.62 2.65
CA ALA A 147 -8.80 13.54 3.78
C ALA A 147 -8.15 12.85 4.99
N ALA A 148 -8.52 11.58 5.24
CA ALA A 148 -7.92 10.77 6.28
C ALA A 148 -6.41 10.58 6.08
N ALA A 149 -5.97 10.28 4.85
CA ALA A 149 -4.55 10.18 4.51
C ALA A 149 -3.80 11.51 4.72
N VAL A 150 -4.35 12.63 4.22
CA VAL A 150 -3.77 13.96 4.45
C VAL A 150 -3.65 14.27 5.94
N GLY A 151 -4.69 13.99 6.73
CA GLY A 151 -4.64 14.15 8.19
C GLY A 151 -3.60 13.23 8.83
N GLY A 152 -3.50 11.98 8.33
CA GLY A 152 -2.51 10.98 8.75
C GLY A 152 -1.07 11.32 8.40
N VAL A 153 -0.83 12.27 7.49
CA VAL A 153 0.49 12.83 7.16
C VAL A 153 0.75 14.10 7.96
N VAL A 154 -0.18 15.06 7.96
CA VAL A 154 0.01 16.38 8.54
C VAL A 154 0.17 16.34 10.07
N VAL A 155 -0.70 15.60 10.76
CA VAL A 155 -0.67 15.58 12.24
C VAL A 155 0.58 14.93 12.81
N PRO A 156 1.06 13.75 12.32
CA PRO A 156 2.33 13.19 12.77
C PRO A 156 3.52 14.11 12.49
N ALA A 157 3.57 14.73 11.31
CA ALA A 157 4.61 15.68 10.95
C ALA A 157 4.68 16.88 11.93
N LEU A 158 3.52 17.43 12.27
CA LEU A 158 3.42 18.55 13.23
C LEU A 158 3.81 18.13 14.65
N ILE A 159 3.44 16.92 15.10
CA ILE A 159 3.85 16.38 16.41
C ILE A 159 5.35 16.18 16.44
N TYR A 160 5.93 15.57 15.40
CA TYR A 160 7.38 15.39 15.31
C TYR A 160 8.11 16.73 15.33
N ALA A 161 7.70 17.67 14.50
CA ALA A 161 8.29 19.01 14.46
C ALA A 161 8.16 19.71 15.81
N GLY A 162 7.00 19.62 16.48
CA GLY A 162 6.76 20.20 17.79
C GLY A 162 7.69 19.63 18.89
N VAL A 163 7.96 18.33 18.88
CA VAL A 163 8.88 17.69 19.84
C VAL A 163 10.34 18.08 19.55
N ASN A 164 10.70 18.31 18.28
CA ASN A 164 12.06 18.56 17.83
C ASN A 164 12.38 20.05 17.60
N LEU A 165 11.49 21.00 17.97
CA LEU A 165 11.71 22.44 17.78
C LEU A 165 13.01 22.97 18.41
N GLY A 166 13.49 22.32 19.48
CA GLY A 166 14.73 22.70 20.15
C GLY A 166 16.02 22.19 19.49
N SER A 167 15.91 21.35 18.45
CA SER A 167 17.04 20.67 17.80
C SER A 167 16.93 20.78 16.27
N PRO A 168 17.38 21.88 15.65
CA PRO A 168 17.23 22.12 14.21
C PRO A 168 17.78 21.00 13.33
N GLU A 169 18.87 20.34 13.75
CA GLU A 169 19.51 19.22 13.06
C GLU A 169 18.65 17.98 12.97
N THR A 170 17.67 17.82 13.85
CA THR A 170 16.75 16.67 13.85
C THR A 170 15.44 16.96 13.11
N LEU A 171 15.16 18.22 12.79
CA LEU A 171 13.93 18.61 12.09
C LEU A 171 13.77 17.94 10.71
N GLY A 172 14.88 17.58 10.02
CA GLY A 172 14.84 16.88 8.75
C GLY A 172 14.05 15.58 8.78
N GLY A 173 13.91 14.93 9.94
CA GLY A 173 13.16 13.69 10.13
C GLY A 173 11.63 13.84 10.22
N TRP A 174 11.06 15.02 9.93
CA TRP A 174 9.62 15.31 10.08
C TRP A 174 8.70 14.39 9.30
N ALA A 175 9.17 13.86 8.18
CA ALA A 175 8.39 12.98 7.33
C ALA A 175 8.45 11.49 7.76
N ILE A 176 9.37 11.10 8.65
CA ILE A 176 9.52 9.70 9.09
C ILE A 176 8.20 9.13 9.65
N PRO A 177 7.47 9.82 10.55
CA PRO A 177 6.24 9.30 11.11
C PRO A 177 5.01 9.48 10.20
N THR A 178 5.17 9.92 8.96
CA THR A 178 4.03 10.15 8.06
C THR A 178 3.66 8.93 7.24
N ALA A 179 4.57 8.00 7.01
CA ALA A 179 4.36 6.85 6.13
C ALA A 179 3.67 5.66 6.82
N THR A 180 3.00 4.80 6.01
CA THR A 180 2.40 3.54 6.45
C THR A 180 3.00 2.37 5.70
N ASP A 181 3.31 1.28 6.39
CA ASP A 181 3.65 -0.01 5.75
C ASP A 181 2.38 -0.82 5.50
N ILE A 182 1.87 -0.76 4.26
CA ILE A 182 0.64 -1.46 3.85
C ILE A 182 0.80 -2.97 4.04
N ALA A 183 1.94 -3.54 3.63
CA ALA A 183 2.15 -4.99 3.65
C ALA A 183 2.07 -5.52 5.08
N PHE A 184 2.69 -4.84 6.03
CA PHE A 184 2.63 -5.22 7.44
C PHE A 184 1.25 -4.94 8.04
N ALA A 185 0.64 -3.78 7.77
CA ALA A 185 -0.69 -3.43 8.28
C ALA A 185 -1.76 -4.43 7.84
N VAL A 186 -1.78 -4.82 6.56
CA VAL A 186 -2.73 -5.79 6.02
C VAL A 186 -2.44 -7.20 6.53
N ALA A 187 -1.18 -7.58 6.74
CA ALA A 187 -0.83 -8.87 7.37
C ALA A 187 -1.38 -8.96 8.80
N VAL A 188 -1.22 -7.90 9.62
CA VAL A 188 -1.82 -7.84 10.97
C VAL A 188 -3.36 -7.90 10.89
N LEU A 189 -3.96 -7.13 9.98
CA LEU A 189 -5.41 -7.16 9.78
C LEU A 189 -5.92 -8.55 9.36
N ALA A 190 -5.21 -9.25 8.49
CA ALA A 190 -5.57 -10.61 8.06
C ALA A 190 -5.54 -11.62 9.21
N ILE A 191 -4.57 -11.49 10.13
CA ILE A 191 -4.45 -12.38 11.30
C ILE A 191 -5.58 -12.13 12.30
N VAL A 192 -5.92 -10.86 12.55
CA VAL A 192 -6.81 -10.47 13.66
C VAL A 192 -8.25 -10.27 13.19
N GLY A 193 -8.46 -9.94 11.92
CA GLY A 193 -9.70 -9.35 11.39
C GLY A 193 -10.60 -10.28 10.58
N SER A 194 -10.59 -11.60 10.81
CA SER A 194 -11.32 -12.60 9.99
C SER A 194 -12.83 -12.38 9.85
N HIS A 195 -13.47 -11.67 10.78
CA HIS A 195 -14.92 -11.39 10.77
C HIS A 195 -15.23 -9.89 10.69
N LEU A 196 -14.22 -9.06 10.46
CA LEU A 196 -14.43 -7.62 10.29
C LEU A 196 -15.08 -7.33 8.92
N PRO A 197 -15.89 -6.26 8.81
CA PRO A 197 -16.49 -5.85 7.54
C PRO A 197 -15.43 -5.60 6.46
N SER A 198 -15.69 -6.06 5.24
CA SER A 198 -14.82 -5.85 4.08
C SER A 198 -14.58 -4.36 3.77
N ALA A 199 -15.57 -3.51 4.07
CA ALA A 199 -15.46 -2.07 3.91
C ALA A 199 -14.33 -1.44 4.76
N LEU A 200 -13.98 -2.01 5.92
CA LEU A 200 -12.83 -1.57 6.71
C LEU A 200 -11.50 -1.88 6.02
N ARG A 201 -11.40 -3.06 5.42
CA ARG A 201 -10.22 -3.46 4.64
C ARG A 201 -10.07 -2.55 3.43
N LEU A 202 -11.16 -2.29 2.72
CA LEU A 202 -11.18 -1.38 1.58
C LEU A 202 -10.78 0.04 2.01
N PHE A 203 -11.31 0.56 3.12
CA PHE A 203 -10.91 1.86 3.66
C PHE A 203 -9.41 1.92 3.96
N LEU A 204 -8.84 0.89 4.60
CA LEU A 204 -7.39 0.83 4.87
C LEU A 204 -6.58 0.83 3.58
N LEU A 205 -6.98 0.02 2.57
CA LEU A 205 -6.26 -0.05 1.29
C LEU A 205 -6.30 1.28 0.55
N THR A 206 -7.47 1.92 0.44
CA THR A 206 -7.60 3.22 -0.24
C THR A 206 -6.82 4.32 0.49
N LEU A 207 -6.89 4.34 1.83
CA LEU A 207 -6.11 5.27 2.66
C LEU A 207 -4.62 5.08 2.42
N ALA A 208 -4.16 3.84 2.43
CA ALA A 208 -2.74 3.51 2.31
C ALA A 208 -2.18 3.81 0.91
N VAL A 209 -2.95 3.58 -0.16
CA VAL A 209 -2.56 3.97 -1.53
C VAL A 209 -2.36 5.49 -1.65
N VAL A 210 -3.24 6.29 -1.00
CA VAL A 210 -3.08 7.75 -0.98
C VAL A 210 -1.90 8.17 -0.10
N ASP A 211 -1.70 7.51 1.04
CA ASP A 211 -0.57 7.73 1.94
C ASP A 211 0.77 7.47 1.25
N ASP A 212 0.88 6.37 0.49
CA ASP A 212 2.07 6.06 -0.31
C ASP A 212 2.33 7.12 -1.40
N LEU A 213 1.28 7.59 -2.08
CA LEU A 213 1.43 8.68 -3.05
C LEU A 213 1.98 9.95 -2.39
N LEU A 214 1.47 10.29 -1.20
CA LEU A 214 1.95 11.44 -0.45
C LEU A 214 3.39 11.23 0.01
N ALA A 215 3.74 10.05 0.54
CA ALA A 215 5.09 9.71 0.97
C ALA A 215 6.10 9.79 -0.19
N ILE A 216 5.77 9.23 -1.36
CA ILE A 216 6.63 9.30 -2.55
C ILE A 216 6.79 10.75 -3.02
N THR A 217 5.71 11.54 -3.00
CA THR A 217 5.76 12.96 -3.36
C THR A 217 6.65 13.73 -2.39
N ILE A 218 6.55 13.46 -1.09
CA ILE A 218 7.39 14.06 -0.05
C ILE A 218 8.87 13.68 -0.28
N ILE A 219 9.17 12.41 -0.52
CA ILE A 219 10.53 11.95 -0.82
C ILE A 219 11.08 12.68 -2.05
N ALA A 220 10.33 12.73 -3.14
CA ALA A 220 10.78 13.35 -4.39
C ALA A 220 11.00 14.86 -4.30
N VAL A 221 10.26 15.57 -3.43
CA VAL A 221 10.33 17.04 -3.34
C VAL A 221 11.26 17.51 -2.23
N PHE A 222 11.28 16.84 -1.07
CA PHE A 222 11.96 17.32 0.13
C PHE A 222 13.28 16.60 0.45
N TYR A 223 13.51 15.42 -0.15
CA TYR A 223 14.71 14.59 0.09
C TYR A 223 15.56 14.43 -1.17
N THR A 224 15.45 15.36 -2.12
CA THR A 224 16.29 15.47 -3.30
C THR A 224 17.24 16.65 -3.08
N ASP A 225 18.55 16.39 -3.06
CA ASP A 225 19.54 17.44 -2.79
C ASP A 225 19.83 18.28 -4.04
N GLU A 226 20.47 17.67 -5.05
CA GLU A 226 20.84 18.34 -6.29
C GLU A 226 20.26 17.60 -7.50
N VAL A 227 19.48 18.30 -8.33
CA VAL A 227 18.88 17.73 -9.54
C VAL A 227 19.80 17.96 -10.74
N HIS A 228 20.36 16.89 -11.28
CA HIS A 228 21.06 16.90 -12.56
C HIS A 228 20.05 16.79 -13.71
N VAL A 229 19.76 17.93 -14.34
CA VAL A 229 18.70 18.04 -15.36
C VAL A 229 18.95 17.14 -16.58
N LEU A 230 20.21 16.96 -17.01
CA LEU A 230 20.53 16.17 -18.21
C LEU A 230 20.20 14.68 -18.03
N PRO A 231 20.66 13.98 -16.96
CA PRO A 231 20.26 12.59 -16.72
C PRO A 231 18.73 12.44 -16.56
N LEU A 232 18.06 13.41 -15.91
CA LEU A 232 16.62 13.41 -15.76
C LEU A 232 15.89 13.48 -17.11
N LEU A 233 16.29 14.36 -18.00
CA LEU A 233 15.72 14.43 -19.36
C LEU A 233 16.03 13.15 -20.16
N LEU A 234 17.21 12.59 -20.00
CA LEU A 234 17.57 11.32 -20.64
C LEU A 234 16.73 10.16 -20.10
N ALA A 235 16.35 10.15 -18.81
CA ALA A 235 15.50 9.12 -18.20
C ALA A 235 14.08 9.08 -18.81
N LEU A 236 13.60 10.22 -19.32
CA LEU A 236 12.29 10.29 -19.98
C LEU A 236 12.25 9.47 -21.28
N VAL A 237 13.39 9.24 -21.95
CA VAL A 237 13.45 8.48 -23.20
C VAL A 237 13.11 7.00 -22.96
N PRO A 238 13.88 6.24 -22.12
CA PRO A 238 13.55 4.84 -21.86
C PRO A 238 12.19 4.69 -21.14
N LEU A 239 11.77 5.63 -20.30
CA LEU A 239 10.45 5.66 -19.69
C LEU A 239 9.35 5.79 -20.76
N ALA A 240 9.49 6.71 -21.72
CA ALA A 240 8.54 6.88 -22.82
C ALA A 240 8.50 5.64 -23.73
N VAL A 241 9.67 5.05 -24.04
CA VAL A 241 9.74 3.80 -24.83
C VAL A 241 9.06 2.66 -24.08
N PHE A 242 9.31 2.51 -22.79
CA PHE A 242 8.65 1.52 -21.92
C PHE A 242 7.12 1.69 -21.98
N GLY A 243 6.63 2.90 -21.73
CA GLY A 243 5.19 3.21 -21.78
C GLY A 243 4.59 2.97 -23.16
N LEU A 244 5.27 3.41 -24.25
CA LEU A 244 4.83 3.20 -25.62
C LEU A 244 4.71 1.70 -25.96
N LEU A 245 5.71 0.91 -25.60
CA LEU A 245 5.69 -0.53 -25.83
C LEU A 245 4.59 -1.22 -25.01
N ALA A 246 4.44 -0.86 -23.75
CA ALA A 246 3.37 -1.39 -22.88
C ALA A 246 1.97 -1.07 -23.44
N HIS A 247 1.75 0.16 -23.96
CA HIS A 247 0.47 0.56 -24.55
C HIS A 247 0.22 -0.03 -25.95
N ARG A 248 1.29 -0.16 -26.78
CA ARG A 248 1.14 -0.62 -28.18
C ARG A 248 1.03 -2.14 -28.28
N PHE A 249 1.66 -2.88 -27.34
CA PHE A 249 1.75 -4.34 -27.40
C PHE A 249 1.35 -5.01 -26.06
N PRO A 250 0.23 -4.63 -25.41
CA PRO A 250 -0.13 -5.13 -24.09
C PRO A 250 -0.31 -6.66 -24.08
N ARG A 251 -0.98 -7.22 -25.09
CA ARG A 251 -1.19 -8.67 -25.23
C ARG A 251 0.10 -9.45 -25.40
N PHE A 252 1.06 -8.90 -26.14
CA PHE A 252 2.36 -9.55 -26.34
C PHE A 252 3.10 -9.72 -25.03
N PHE A 253 3.15 -8.67 -24.21
CA PHE A 253 3.84 -8.70 -22.90
C PHE A 253 3.03 -9.47 -21.83
N ALA A 254 1.71 -9.48 -21.90
CA ALA A 254 0.88 -10.28 -21.01
C ALA A 254 1.08 -11.78 -21.23
N HIS A 255 1.09 -12.25 -22.50
CA HIS A 255 1.17 -13.68 -22.82
C HIS A 255 2.61 -14.21 -22.90
N ARG A 256 3.60 -13.36 -23.24
CA ARG A 256 5.00 -13.78 -23.40
C ARG A 256 5.86 -13.26 -22.25
N THR A 257 5.98 -14.05 -21.20
CA THR A 257 6.74 -13.70 -19.99
C THR A 257 8.18 -13.32 -20.31
N TRP A 258 8.87 -14.08 -21.19
CA TRP A 258 10.26 -13.81 -21.57
C TRP A 258 10.43 -12.41 -22.18
N ALA A 259 9.44 -11.92 -22.94
CA ALA A 259 9.52 -10.62 -23.59
C ALA A 259 9.44 -9.47 -22.56
N ALA A 260 8.59 -9.61 -21.54
CA ALA A 260 8.54 -8.64 -20.45
C ALA A 260 9.90 -8.56 -19.74
N TRP A 261 10.51 -9.71 -19.40
CA TRP A 261 11.83 -9.75 -18.76
C TRP A 261 12.96 -9.27 -19.66
N ALA A 262 12.96 -9.61 -20.95
CA ALA A 262 14.04 -9.27 -21.87
C ALA A 262 13.96 -7.83 -22.43
N ILE A 263 12.80 -7.19 -22.44
CA ILE A 263 12.60 -5.86 -23.04
C ILE A 263 12.20 -4.82 -21.99
N LEU A 264 11.16 -5.09 -21.18
CA LEU A 264 10.67 -4.09 -20.24
C LEU A 264 11.61 -3.92 -19.06
N VAL A 265 12.20 -5.01 -18.52
CA VAL A 265 13.11 -4.91 -17.38
C VAL A 265 14.39 -4.14 -17.71
N PRO A 266 15.10 -4.37 -18.84
CA PRO A 266 16.24 -3.53 -19.21
C PRO A 266 15.89 -2.04 -19.36
N LEU A 267 14.74 -1.71 -19.97
CA LEU A 267 14.28 -0.32 -20.05
C LEU A 267 13.99 0.27 -18.66
N ALA A 268 13.42 -0.53 -17.76
CA ALA A 268 13.17 -0.12 -16.39
C ALA A 268 14.50 0.13 -15.63
N VAL A 269 15.48 -0.75 -15.78
CA VAL A 269 16.81 -0.60 -15.16
C VAL A 269 17.53 0.64 -15.70
N ILE A 270 17.46 0.90 -17.01
CA ILE A 270 18.07 2.11 -17.60
C ILE A 270 17.36 3.37 -17.06
N THR A 271 16.02 3.35 -16.99
CA THR A 271 15.26 4.48 -16.42
C THR A 271 15.67 4.71 -14.96
N TRP A 272 15.73 3.65 -14.15
CA TRP A 272 16.14 3.69 -12.76
C TRP A 272 17.56 4.26 -12.60
N ALA A 273 18.53 3.77 -13.37
CA ALA A 273 19.92 4.24 -13.31
C ALA A 273 20.07 5.72 -13.68
N LEU A 274 19.31 6.20 -14.69
CA LEU A 274 19.32 7.61 -15.09
C LEU A 274 18.63 8.51 -14.07
N VAL A 275 17.57 8.03 -13.38
CA VAL A 275 16.92 8.76 -12.29
C VAL A 275 17.84 8.82 -11.07
N HIS A 276 18.57 7.75 -10.75
CA HIS A 276 19.58 7.72 -9.71
C HIS A 276 20.71 8.74 -10.01
N GLU A 277 21.23 8.76 -11.23
CA GLU A 277 22.25 9.71 -11.69
C GLU A 277 21.73 11.17 -11.69
N ALA A 278 20.42 11.37 -11.82
CA ALA A 278 19.80 12.68 -11.73
C ALA A 278 19.77 13.24 -10.29
N GLY A 279 20.16 12.45 -9.29
CA GLY A 279 20.11 12.85 -7.88
C GLY A 279 18.72 12.74 -7.26
N ILE A 280 17.74 12.22 -8.01
CA ILE A 280 16.40 11.95 -7.50
C ILE A 280 16.39 10.53 -6.95
N HIS A 281 15.67 10.32 -5.85
CA HIS A 281 15.50 8.98 -5.28
C HIS A 281 15.07 7.98 -6.35
N ALA A 282 15.87 6.95 -6.56
CA ALA A 282 15.67 5.98 -7.62
C ALA A 282 14.38 5.16 -7.47
N THR A 283 13.80 5.09 -6.27
CA THR A 283 12.48 4.51 -5.99
C THR A 283 11.35 5.21 -6.76
N VAL A 284 11.48 6.51 -7.03
CA VAL A 284 10.54 7.30 -7.85
C VAL A 284 10.43 6.75 -9.27
N ALA A 285 11.55 6.25 -9.84
CA ALA A 285 11.52 5.60 -11.15
C ALA A 285 10.61 4.37 -11.16
N GLY A 286 10.62 3.58 -10.08
CA GLY A 286 9.71 2.44 -9.92
C GLY A 286 8.25 2.87 -10.06
N VAL A 287 7.84 3.89 -9.31
CA VAL A 287 6.46 4.42 -9.34
C VAL A 287 6.09 4.91 -10.74
N LEU A 288 6.95 5.71 -11.37
CA LEU A 288 6.70 6.23 -12.72
C LEU A 288 6.54 5.11 -13.74
N LEU A 289 7.39 4.08 -13.69
CA LEU A 289 7.30 2.91 -14.54
C LEU A 289 5.98 2.15 -14.33
N GLY A 290 5.57 1.93 -13.08
CA GLY A 290 4.29 1.32 -12.75
C GLY A 290 3.11 2.16 -13.25
N PHE A 291 3.18 3.47 -13.05
CA PHE A 291 2.10 4.40 -13.41
C PHE A 291 1.90 4.55 -14.92
N VAL A 292 2.91 4.34 -15.75
CA VAL A 292 2.76 4.38 -17.22
C VAL A 292 2.21 3.08 -17.81
N VAL A 293 2.10 1.97 -17.07
CA VAL A 293 1.52 0.72 -17.56
C VAL A 293 0.01 0.88 -17.79
N PRO A 294 -0.55 0.41 -18.92
CA PRO A 294 -2.00 0.48 -19.16
C PRO A 294 -2.78 -0.50 -18.29
N VAL A 295 -3.81 -0.01 -17.60
CA VAL A 295 -4.73 -0.80 -16.78
C VAL A 295 -5.84 -1.42 -17.64
N LEU A 296 -6.40 -0.64 -18.57
CA LEU A 296 -7.48 -1.06 -19.47
C LEU A 296 -6.97 -1.01 -20.91
N ALA A 297 -6.60 -2.14 -21.48
CA ALA A 297 -6.20 -2.22 -22.88
C ALA A 297 -7.24 -3.02 -23.68
N GLY A 298 -7.95 -2.35 -24.59
CA GLY A 298 -8.61 -2.97 -25.72
C GLY A 298 -10.11 -3.25 -25.61
N LYS A 299 -10.94 -2.23 -25.58
CA LYS A 299 -12.37 -2.36 -25.94
C LYS A 299 -12.61 -2.81 -27.41
N ALA A 300 -11.57 -2.82 -28.25
CA ALA A 300 -11.71 -3.07 -29.70
C ALA A 300 -11.70 -4.56 -30.10
N SER A 301 -11.47 -5.51 -29.21
CA SER A 301 -11.31 -6.92 -29.58
C SER A 301 -11.77 -7.93 -28.52
N GLY A 302 -12.86 -7.64 -27.83
CA GLY A 302 -13.67 -8.68 -27.16
C GLY A 302 -13.25 -9.12 -25.75
N GLU A 303 -11.99 -9.13 -25.39
CA GLU A 303 -11.55 -9.42 -24.01
C GLU A 303 -10.55 -8.36 -23.53
N PRO A 304 -10.78 -7.74 -22.35
CA PRO A 304 -9.83 -6.80 -21.76
C PRO A 304 -8.57 -7.58 -21.32
N VAL A 305 -7.42 -7.21 -21.87
CA VAL A 305 -6.12 -7.72 -21.37
C VAL A 305 -5.55 -6.68 -20.43
N GLU A 306 -5.55 -6.99 -19.16
CA GLU A 306 -4.99 -6.14 -18.11
C GLU A 306 -3.49 -6.44 -17.94
N LEU A 307 -2.64 -5.74 -18.71
CA LEU A 307 -1.19 -5.91 -18.60
C LEU A 307 -0.69 -5.58 -17.17
N ALA A 308 -1.30 -4.58 -16.53
CA ALA A 308 -0.96 -4.20 -15.16
C ALA A 308 -1.15 -5.37 -14.19
N GLU A 309 -2.28 -6.10 -14.26
CA GLU A 309 -2.56 -7.26 -13.42
C GLU A 309 -1.55 -8.40 -13.67
N HIS A 310 -1.22 -8.68 -14.94
CA HIS A 310 -0.22 -9.69 -15.27
C HIS A 310 1.17 -9.35 -14.75
N LEU A 311 1.60 -8.09 -14.84
CA LEU A 311 2.89 -7.65 -14.31
C LEU A 311 2.88 -7.66 -12.78
N GLU A 312 1.81 -7.19 -12.14
CA GLU A 312 1.61 -7.25 -10.70
C GLU A 312 1.75 -8.68 -10.19
N HIS A 313 1.01 -9.61 -10.79
CA HIS A 313 1.02 -11.02 -10.43
C HIS A 313 2.41 -11.67 -10.55
N ARG A 314 3.23 -11.24 -11.50
CA ARG A 314 4.60 -11.73 -11.71
C ARG A 314 5.62 -11.09 -10.77
N VAL A 315 5.48 -9.80 -10.50
CA VAL A 315 6.45 -9.02 -9.72
C VAL A 315 6.16 -9.10 -8.22
N ARG A 316 4.90 -9.26 -7.80
CA ARG A 316 4.50 -9.35 -6.39
C ARG A 316 5.29 -10.39 -5.57
N PRO A 317 5.52 -11.65 -6.03
CA PRO A 317 6.35 -12.61 -5.29
C PRO A 317 7.81 -12.17 -5.14
N LEU A 318 8.37 -11.50 -6.15
CA LEU A 318 9.74 -10.96 -6.10
C LEU A 318 9.83 -9.80 -5.09
N SER A 319 8.87 -8.90 -5.11
CA SER A 319 8.82 -7.78 -4.17
C SER A 319 8.60 -8.27 -2.74
N ALA A 320 7.52 -8.98 -2.48
CA ALA A 320 7.12 -9.39 -1.14
C ALA A 320 7.98 -10.53 -0.55
N GLY A 321 8.52 -11.42 -1.41
CA GLY A 321 9.32 -12.56 -0.98
C GLY A 321 10.82 -12.30 -0.92
N PHE A 322 11.32 -11.26 -1.58
CA PHE A 322 12.75 -10.99 -1.66
C PHE A 322 13.09 -9.52 -1.43
N ALA A 323 12.59 -8.59 -2.26
CA ALA A 323 13.04 -7.20 -2.26
C ALA A 323 12.78 -6.51 -0.90
N VAL A 324 11.55 -6.57 -0.42
CA VAL A 324 11.14 -5.92 0.84
C VAL A 324 11.79 -6.59 2.07
N PRO A 325 11.85 -7.94 2.20
CA PRO A 325 12.60 -8.58 3.29
C PRO A 325 14.10 -8.27 3.30
N VAL A 326 14.76 -8.23 2.12
CA VAL A 326 16.19 -7.89 2.05
C VAL A 326 16.42 -6.43 2.43
N PHE A 327 15.57 -5.52 1.98
CA PHE A 327 15.61 -4.13 2.43
C PHE A 327 15.43 -4.04 3.95
N ALA A 328 14.42 -4.70 4.52
CA ALA A 328 14.20 -4.69 5.95
C ALA A 328 15.40 -5.26 6.74
N PHE A 329 16.06 -6.28 6.20
CA PHE A 329 17.26 -6.84 6.80
C PHE A 329 18.39 -5.80 6.88
N PHE A 330 18.68 -5.07 5.81
CA PHE A 330 19.77 -4.09 5.82
C PHE A 330 19.42 -2.79 6.54
N SER A 331 18.15 -2.35 6.50
CA SER A 331 17.72 -1.08 7.12
C SER A 331 17.38 -1.20 8.60
N ALA A 332 16.89 -2.36 9.07
CA ALA A 332 16.53 -2.54 10.49
C ALA A 332 17.71 -2.85 11.39
N GLY A 333 18.87 -3.19 10.85
CA GLY A 333 20.05 -3.53 11.63
C GLY A 333 20.71 -2.31 12.25
N VAL A 334 20.50 -2.12 13.54
CA VAL A 334 21.05 -1.03 14.35
C VAL A 334 21.80 -1.62 15.53
N ALA A 335 23.01 -1.14 15.77
CA ALA A 335 23.79 -1.46 16.98
C ALA A 335 23.31 -0.58 18.15
N VAL A 336 22.51 -1.14 19.01
CA VAL A 336 21.84 -0.39 20.11
C VAL A 336 22.79 -0.06 21.26
N GLY A 337 23.95 -0.73 21.36
CA GLY A 337 24.91 -0.49 22.46
C GLY A 337 24.43 -1.01 23.81
N GLY A 338 23.65 -2.09 23.85
CA GLY A 338 23.14 -2.71 25.07
C GLY A 338 21.96 -1.94 25.68
N TRP A 339 21.74 -2.17 27.00
CA TRP A 339 20.59 -1.58 27.70
C TRP A 339 20.70 -0.07 27.85
N ASP A 340 21.92 0.43 28.16
CA ASP A 340 22.15 1.87 28.33
C ASP A 340 21.98 2.64 27.01
N GLY A 341 22.47 2.08 25.90
CA GLY A 341 22.27 2.65 24.58
C GLY A 341 20.78 2.67 24.19
N LEU A 342 20.03 1.59 24.48
CA LEU A 342 18.61 1.54 24.22
C LEU A 342 17.83 2.61 24.99
N THR A 343 18.10 2.76 26.29
CA THR A 343 17.42 3.77 27.11
C THR A 343 17.75 5.20 26.65
N THR A 344 18.99 5.45 26.25
CA THR A 344 19.42 6.74 25.69
C THR A 344 18.72 7.00 24.35
N ALA A 345 18.70 6.02 23.46
CA ALA A 345 18.01 6.14 22.17
C ALA A 345 16.51 6.39 22.35
N LEU A 346 15.84 5.69 23.29
CA LEU A 346 14.41 5.87 23.55
C LEU A 346 14.06 7.22 24.19
N ALA A 347 15.01 7.86 24.89
CA ALA A 347 14.82 9.20 25.47
C ALA A 347 15.12 10.35 24.50
N ALA A 348 15.71 10.05 23.34
CA ALA A 348 16.08 11.06 22.36
C ALA A 348 14.84 11.77 21.75
N PRO A 349 14.89 13.10 21.49
CA PRO A 349 13.79 13.83 20.89
C PRO A 349 13.30 13.25 19.56
N VAL A 350 14.24 12.78 18.70
CA VAL A 350 13.93 12.09 17.44
C VAL A 350 13.01 10.90 17.71
N THR A 351 13.41 10.05 18.65
CA THR A 351 12.66 8.84 18.97
C THR A 351 11.29 9.15 19.54
N LEU A 352 11.21 10.09 20.49
CA LEU A 352 9.94 10.50 21.08
C LEU A 352 9.01 11.11 20.02
N GLY A 353 9.55 11.93 19.12
CA GLY A 353 8.80 12.53 18.02
C GLY A 353 8.23 11.50 17.04
N ILE A 354 9.04 10.49 16.67
CA ILE A 354 8.60 9.40 15.77
C ILE A 354 7.56 8.51 16.45
N ILE A 355 7.80 8.06 17.68
CA ILE A 355 6.84 7.21 18.41
C ILE A 355 5.53 7.95 18.64
N ALA A 356 5.57 9.20 19.10
CA ALA A 356 4.38 10.00 19.29
C ALA A 356 3.64 10.26 17.95
N GLY A 357 4.38 10.54 16.88
CA GLY A 357 3.83 10.75 15.54
C GLY A 357 3.10 9.52 15.02
N LEU A 358 3.73 8.34 15.03
CA LEU A 358 3.15 7.11 14.51
C LEU A 358 2.02 6.56 15.39
N VAL A 359 2.21 6.51 16.71
CA VAL A 359 1.27 5.84 17.63
C VAL A 359 0.11 6.73 18.03
N LEU A 360 0.32 8.03 18.13
CA LEU A 360 -0.72 8.99 18.53
C LEU A 360 -1.10 9.92 17.36
N GLY A 361 -0.12 10.49 16.71
CA GLY A 361 -0.35 11.49 15.65
C GLY A 361 -1.12 10.94 14.46
N LYS A 362 -0.73 9.78 13.97
CA LYS A 362 -1.37 9.16 12.81
C LYS A 362 -2.83 8.77 13.09
N PRO A 363 -3.17 8.07 14.16
CA PRO A 363 -4.56 7.85 14.53
C PRO A 363 -5.37 9.11 14.76
N LEU A 364 -4.80 10.12 15.43
CA LEU A 364 -5.49 11.39 15.64
C LEU A 364 -5.73 12.14 14.33
N GLY A 365 -4.75 12.15 13.44
CA GLY A 365 -4.86 12.78 12.13
C GLY A 365 -5.91 12.12 11.25
N ILE A 366 -5.88 10.79 11.13
CA ILE A 366 -6.84 10.00 10.35
C ILE A 366 -8.26 10.20 10.90
N MET A 367 -8.44 10.03 12.21
CA MET A 367 -9.75 10.15 12.85
C MET A 367 -10.28 11.58 12.80
N GLY A 368 -9.43 12.57 13.09
CA GLY A 368 -9.78 13.97 13.07
C GLY A 368 -10.17 14.48 11.67
N ALA A 369 -9.38 14.14 10.65
CA ALA A 369 -9.68 14.49 9.27
C ALA A 369 -10.93 13.77 8.75
N THR A 370 -11.12 12.49 9.08
CA THR A 370 -12.35 11.76 8.77
C THR A 370 -13.56 12.42 9.40
N TRP A 371 -13.49 12.75 10.69
CA TRP A 371 -14.58 13.43 11.40
C TRP A 371 -14.87 14.80 10.76
N LEU A 372 -13.84 15.61 10.54
CA LEU A 372 -14.00 16.94 9.94
C LEU A 372 -14.66 16.84 8.54
N THR A 373 -14.21 15.90 7.71
CA THR A 373 -14.77 15.69 6.38
C THR A 373 -16.24 15.27 6.44
N THR A 374 -16.59 14.34 7.36
CA THR A 374 -17.98 13.93 7.52
C THR A 374 -18.89 15.07 7.97
N VAL A 375 -18.41 15.94 8.88
CA VAL A 375 -19.18 17.11 9.36
C VAL A 375 -19.32 18.17 8.25
N LEU A 376 -18.24 18.48 7.53
CA LEU A 376 -18.27 19.55 6.51
C LEU A 376 -19.06 19.17 5.26
N THR A 377 -18.98 17.89 4.86
CA THR A 377 -19.63 17.43 3.63
C THR A 377 -21.02 16.82 3.87
N GLY A 378 -21.42 16.61 5.12
CA GLY A 378 -22.65 15.90 5.48
C GLY A 378 -22.65 14.41 5.12
N ARG A 379 -21.51 13.87 4.66
CA ARG A 379 -21.38 12.46 4.29
C ARG A 379 -21.33 11.60 5.54
N LYS A 380 -22.01 10.47 5.48
CA LYS A 380 -21.98 9.49 6.57
C LYS A 380 -20.92 8.44 6.28
N LEU A 381 -20.31 7.91 7.34
CA LEU A 381 -19.50 6.71 7.25
C LEU A 381 -20.34 5.55 6.74
N ASP A 382 -19.68 4.57 6.13
CA ASP A 382 -20.34 3.32 5.76
C ASP A 382 -21.03 2.69 6.99
N PRO A 383 -22.31 2.33 6.90
CA PRO A 383 -23.08 1.83 8.04
C PRO A 383 -22.59 0.47 8.57
N THR A 384 -21.76 -0.24 7.84
CA THR A 384 -21.25 -1.58 8.20
C THR A 384 -20.22 -1.54 9.33
N TYR A 385 -19.54 -0.41 9.55
CA TYR A 385 -18.53 -0.26 10.60
C TYR A 385 -18.78 0.97 11.48
N ARG A 386 -18.19 0.97 12.67
CA ARG A 386 -18.31 2.02 13.66
C ARG A 386 -17.00 2.81 13.81
N TRP A 387 -17.06 3.99 14.42
CA TRP A 387 -15.91 4.82 14.73
C TRP A 387 -14.80 4.07 15.51
N ILE A 388 -15.15 3.16 16.39
CA ILE A 388 -14.18 2.36 17.14
C ILE A 388 -13.43 1.36 16.24
N ASP A 389 -14.05 0.89 15.15
CA ASP A 389 -13.39 0.02 14.17
C ASP A 389 -12.36 0.83 13.38
N LEU A 390 -12.73 2.09 13.07
CA LEU A 390 -11.84 3.02 12.39
C LEU A 390 -10.63 3.40 13.25
N VAL A 391 -10.78 3.48 14.59
CA VAL A 391 -9.62 3.63 15.51
C VAL A 391 -8.63 2.48 15.34
N GLY A 392 -9.11 1.23 15.25
CA GLY A 392 -8.24 0.08 15.01
C GLY A 392 -7.51 0.16 13.66
N ILE A 393 -8.19 0.60 12.60
CA ILE A 393 -7.59 0.82 11.28
C ILE A 393 -6.58 1.98 11.32
N ALA A 394 -6.89 3.07 12.00
CA ALA A 394 -6.00 4.21 12.14
C ALA A 394 -4.72 3.87 12.94
N LEU A 395 -4.83 3.00 13.94
CA LEU A 395 -3.68 2.43 14.65
C LEU A 395 -2.84 1.52 13.74
N LEU A 396 -3.48 0.69 12.87
CA LEU A 396 -2.74 -0.09 11.86
C LEU A 396 -1.96 0.80 10.90
N ALA A 397 -2.54 1.92 10.48
CA ALA A 397 -1.85 2.90 9.66
C ALA A 397 -0.63 3.53 10.38
N GLY A 398 -0.55 3.46 11.70
CA GLY A 398 0.63 3.84 12.49
C GLY A 398 1.81 2.87 12.37
N ILE A 399 1.68 1.74 11.67
CA ILE A 399 2.79 0.84 11.34
C ILE A 399 3.56 1.46 10.18
N GLY A 400 4.66 2.17 10.45
CA GLY A 400 5.43 2.88 9.42
C GLY A 400 6.52 2.05 8.77
N PHE A 401 7.03 1.07 9.47
CA PHE A 401 8.13 0.14 9.22
C PHE A 401 8.97 0.43 7.96
N THR A 402 8.73 -0.23 6.81
CA THR A 402 9.59 -0.15 5.62
C THR A 402 9.75 1.27 5.06
N VAL A 403 8.66 1.98 4.84
CA VAL A 403 8.72 3.32 4.24
C VAL A 403 9.27 4.34 5.23
N SER A 404 8.93 4.22 6.53
CA SER A 404 9.52 5.08 7.57
C SER A 404 11.02 4.81 7.76
N LEU A 405 11.50 3.54 7.62
CA LEU A 405 12.93 3.23 7.63
C LEU A 405 13.63 3.85 6.42
N LEU A 406 13.05 3.77 5.23
CA LEU A 406 13.57 4.44 4.04
C LEU A 406 13.70 5.95 4.28
N ILE A 407 12.63 6.60 4.74
CA ILE A 407 12.67 8.05 5.01
C ILE A 407 13.70 8.38 6.10
N SER A 408 13.92 7.51 7.09
CA SER A 408 14.95 7.74 8.12
C SER A 408 16.38 7.72 7.55
N GLU A 409 16.65 6.83 6.57
CA GLU A 409 17.94 6.80 5.86
C GLU A 409 18.17 8.04 5.01
N LEU A 410 17.09 8.64 4.50
CA LEU A 410 17.13 9.87 3.70
C LEU A 410 17.20 11.15 4.55
N SER A 411 16.74 11.08 5.79
CA SER A 411 16.60 12.25 6.66
C SER A 411 17.87 12.62 7.39
N PHE A 412 18.78 11.65 7.58
CA PHE A 412 19.94 11.83 8.44
C PHE A 412 21.23 11.29 7.80
N ASP A 413 22.34 11.98 8.07
CA ASP A 413 23.66 11.49 7.68
C ASP A 413 23.91 10.10 8.30
N PRO A 414 24.43 9.13 7.52
CA PRO A 414 24.75 7.79 8.02
C PRO A 414 25.70 7.76 9.24
N ALA A 415 26.51 8.81 9.44
CA ALA A 415 27.42 8.94 10.57
C ALA A 415 26.75 9.58 11.82
N ALA A 416 25.51 10.06 11.72
CA ALA A 416 24.82 10.73 12.81
C ALA A 416 24.02 9.73 13.66
N ASP A 417 24.12 9.86 14.99
CA ASP A 417 23.34 9.05 15.96
C ASP A 417 21.82 9.15 15.72
N ALA A 418 21.36 10.27 15.15
CA ALA A 418 19.95 10.52 14.87
C ALA A 418 19.34 9.48 13.89
N GLY A 419 20.11 8.97 12.95
CA GLY A 419 19.69 7.91 12.03
C GLY A 419 19.39 6.60 12.77
N ASP A 420 20.29 6.18 13.65
CA ASP A 420 20.10 4.96 14.44
C ASP A 420 18.95 5.11 15.45
N GLN A 421 18.84 6.28 16.11
CA GLN A 421 17.72 6.61 16.97
C GLN A 421 16.38 6.56 16.23
N ALA A 422 16.34 7.07 14.99
CA ALA A 422 15.14 7.02 14.15
C ALA A 422 14.75 5.58 13.79
N LYS A 423 15.71 4.72 13.43
CA LYS A 423 15.45 3.30 13.15
C LYS A 423 14.89 2.57 14.39
N VAL A 424 15.50 2.77 15.57
CA VAL A 424 14.97 2.22 16.84
C VAL A 424 13.55 2.72 17.11
N ALA A 425 13.29 4.00 16.86
CA ALA A 425 11.98 4.60 17.02
C ALA A 425 10.92 4.00 16.11
N VAL A 426 11.22 3.87 14.82
CA VAL A 426 10.31 3.29 13.82
C VAL A 426 9.97 1.84 14.16
N LEU A 427 10.97 1.03 14.52
CA LEU A 427 10.76 -0.36 14.91
C LEU A 427 9.88 -0.46 16.17
N THR A 428 10.19 0.32 17.19
CA THR A 428 9.43 0.36 18.47
C THR A 428 8.00 0.82 18.22
N ALA A 429 7.82 1.92 17.48
CA ALA A 429 6.51 2.47 17.17
C ALA A 429 5.65 1.50 16.34
N SER A 430 6.24 0.83 15.35
CA SER A 430 5.53 -0.14 14.50
C SER A 430 5.04 -1.34 15.30
N VAL A 431 5.87 -1.88 16.22
CA VAL A 431 5.45 -2.96 17.12
C VAL A 431 4.35 -2.49 18.06
N LEU A 432 4.48 -1.30 18.64
CA LEU A 432 3.49 -0.75 19.56
C LEU A 432 2.16 -0.50 18.86
N ALA A 433 2.19 0.10 17.66
CA ALA A 433 1.01 0.31 16.81
C ALA A 433 0.32 -1.01 16.44
N ALA A 434 1.09 -2.03 16.04
CA ALA A 434 0.57 -3.36 15.71
C ALA A 434 -0.11 -4.04 16.91
N VAL A 435 0.49 -3.96 18.10
CA VAL A 435 -0.09 -4.53 19.34
C VAL A 435 -1.37 -3.80 19.74
N LEU A 436 -1.37 -2.47 19.73
CA LEU A 436 -2.55 -1.67 20.08
C LEU A 436 -3.69 -1.89 19.07
N ALA A 437 -3.39 -1.85 17.78
CA ALA A 437 -4.35 -2.12 16.71
C ALA A 437 -4.91 -3.55 16.83
N GLY A 438 -4.01 -4.53 17.01
CA GLY A 438 -4.36 -5.94 17.21
C GLY A 438 -5.30 -6.13 18.39
N GLY A 439 -5.03 -5.48 19.52
CA GLY A 439 -5.91 -5.51 20.71
C GLY A 439 -7.30 -4.96 20.43
N VAL A 440 -7.40 -3.76 19.83
CA VAL A 440 -8.68 -3.14 19.48
C VAL A 440 -9.45 -4.00 18.47
N LEU A 441 -8.80 -4.41 17.38
CA LEU A 441 -9.44 -5.17 16.32
C LEU A 441 -9.82 -6.59 16.74
N ALA A 442 -9.05 -7.26 17.61
CA ALA A 442 -9.40 -8.57 18.15
C ALA A 442 -10.70 -8.52 18.98
N VAL A 443 -10.84 -7.48 19.82
CA VAL A 443 -12.08 -7.27 20.59
C VAL A 443 -13.26 -7.02 19.65
N ARG A 444 -13.05 -6.22 18.61
CA ARG A 444 -14.08 -5.93 17.60
C ARG A 444 -14.44 -7.18 16.78
N ASN A 445 -13.45 -7.94 16.34
CA ASN A 445 -13.61 -9.18 15.59
C ASN A 445 -14.47 -10.21 16.35
N ARG A 446 -14.24 -10.36 17.68
CA ARG A 446 -15.07 -11.21 18.55
C ARG A 446 -16.52 -10.76 18.57
N ARG A 447 -16.79 -9.45 18.62
CA ARG A 447 -18.15 -8.90 18.61
C ARG A 447 -18.85 -9.15 17.26
N TYR A 448 -18.17 -8.97 16.14
CA TYR A 448 -18.74 -9.27 14.81
C TYR A 448 -19.02 -10.77 14.65
N ARG A 449 -18.12 -11.63 15.12
CA ARG A 449 -18.32 -13.08 15.14
C ARG A 449 -19.56 -13.50 15.93
N SER A 450 -19.85 -12.88 17.07
CA SER A 450 -21.03 -13.20 17.88
C SER A 450 -22.33 -12.60 17.32
N ALA A 451 -22.24 -11.56 16.48
CA ALA A 451 -23.37 -10.91 15.84
C ALA A 451 -23.79 -11.56 14.51
N SER A 452 -22.90 -12.33 13.87
CA SER A 452 -23.25 -13.10 12.67
C SER A 452 -24.15 -14.28 13.06
N PRO A 453 -25.39 -14.39 12.51
CA PRO A 453 -26.27 -15.53 12.77
C PRO A 453 -25.52 -16.81 12.35
N ARG A 454 -25.56 -17.84 13.20
CA ARG A 454 -25.09 -19.18 12.81
C ARG A 454 -26.02 -19.71 11.72
N VAL A 455 -25.65 -19.48 10.46
CA VAL A 455 -26.22 -20.20 9.32
C VAL A 455 -25.59 -21.59 9.32
N PHE A 456 -26.02 -22.44 10.25
CA PHE A 456 -25.92 -23.87 10.12
C PHE A 456 -27.32 -24.41 10.26
N GLY A 457 -27.88 -24.74 9.09
CA GLY A 457 -29.14 -25.41 8.97
C GLY A 457 -29.18 -26.71 9.76
N ASN A 458 -30.22 -26.82 10.52
CA ASN A 458 -30.80 -28.08 10.94
C ASN A 458 -31.91 -28.41 9.92
N ASP A 459 -31.49 -28.85 8.73
CA ASP A 459 -32.44 -29.45 7.75
C ASP A 459 -31.93 -30.85 7.33
N ALA A 460 -31.56 -31.66 8.33
CA ALA A 460 -31.24 -33.07 8.09
C ALA A 460 -31.80 -33.95 9.24
N ALA A 461 -33.06 -33.66 9.68
CA ALA A 461 -33.76 -34.56 10.60
C ALA A 461 -35.27 -34.42 10.44
N GLU A 462 -35.79 -34.55 9.23
CA GLU A 462 -37.18 -34.92 8.93
C GLU A 462 -37.27 -35.30 7.44
N ALA A 463 -36.87 -36.52 7.11
CA ALA A 463 -37.36 -37.28 5.96
C ALA A 463 -37.06 -38.75 6.19
#